data_292ebeb1ad1fe9be1ee03f8d31ca4f8d
#
_entry.id   292ebeb1ad1fe9be1ee03f8d31ca4f8d
#
_cell.length_a   1.000
_cell.length_b   1.000
_cell.length_c   1.000
_cell.angle_alpha   90.00
_cell.angle_beta   90.00
_cell.angle_gamma   90.00
#
_symmetry.space_group_name_H-M   'P 1'
#
loop_
_entity.id
_entity.type
_entity.pdbx_description
1 polymer ?
#
loop_
_entity_poly.entity_id
_entity_poly.type
_entity_poly.pdbx_seq_one_letter_code
_entity_poly.pdbx_strand_id
1 'polypeptide(L)'
;MELRRYELATIATAQRLRSTYCCVAHGSVLLERFDAPVRQIVVDRTAAGLDEIDLAVMDLAERVVDDAASVADEDLEPLRSLGLSEAEIMDVVLAASARCFFSKTLDGAGFLADARFRELPEELLEVLVVGKPIAES
;
A
#
# COMPACT_ATOMS: atom_id res chain seq x y z
N MET A 1 2.91 0.31 14.76
CA MET A 1 3.53 -0.21 13.47
C MET A 1 4.58 0.77 13.01
N GLU A 2 5.75 0.30 12.60
CA GLU A 2 6.81 1.15 12.06
C GLU A 2 6.46 1.75 10.69
N LEU A 3 7.07 2.88 10.35
CA LEU A 3 6.73 3.64 9.14
C LEU A 3 6.88 2.82 7.86
N ARG A 4 7.96 2.06 7.70
CA ARG A 4 8.19 1.25 6.49
C ARG A 4 7.05 0.24 6.25
N ARG A 5 6.62 -0.48 7.30
CA ARG A 5 5.50 -1.43 7.20
C ARG A 5 4.18 -0.74 6.94
N TYR A 6 3.98 0.43 7.54
CA TYR A 6 2.82 1.27 7.21
C TYR A 6 2.79 1.63 5.72
N GLU A 7 3.91 2.02 5.15
CA GLU A 7 4.00 2.34 3.72
C GLU A 7 3.77 1.11 2.82
N LEU A 8 4.27 -0.07 3.23
CA LEU A 8 4.02 -1.34 2.52
C LEU A 8 2.52 -1.72 2.55
N ALA A 9 1.88 -1.65 3.71
CA ALA A 9 0.44 -1.89 3.83
C ALA A 9 -0.36 -0.90 2.98
N THR A 10 0.06 0.36 2.99
CA THR A 10 -0.61 1.44 2.26
C THR A 10 -0.49 1.27 0.75
N ILE A 11 0.70 0.93 0.23
CA ILE A 11 0.87 0.75 -1.23
C ILE A 11 0.10 -0.49 -1.72
N ALA A 12 0.07 -1.57 -0.94
CA ALA A 12 -0.75 -2.75 -1.25
C ALA A 12 -2.23 -2.38 -1.36
N THR A 13 -2.74 -1.62 -0.39
CA THR A 13 -4.12 -1.11 -0.38
C THR A 13 -4.39 -0.19 -1.58
N ALA A 14 -3.50 0.76 -1.85
CA ALA A 14 -3.65 1.73 -2.93
C ALA A 14 -3.68 1.06 -4.31
N GLN A 15 -2.90 0.01 -4.51
CA GLN A 15 -2.92 -0.80 -5.73
C GLN A 15 -4.28 -1.47 -5.93
N ARG A 16 -4.84 -2.08 -4.90
CA ARG A 16 -6.17 -2.70 -4.94
C ARG A 16 -7.27 -1.68 -5.23
N LEU A 17 -7.17 -0.50 -4.66
CA LEU A 17 -8.12 0.60 -4.88
C LEU A 17 -7.92 1.32 -6.22
N ARG A 18 -6.86 1.01 -6.96
CA ARG A 18 -6.48 1.69 -8.20
C ARG A 18 -6.35 3.21 -8.01
N SER A 19 -5.81 3.61 -6.87
CA SER A 19 -5.59 5.01 -6.55
C SER A 19 -4.19 5.45 -6.94
N THR A 20 -4.05 6.10 -8.08
CA THR A 20 -2.77 6.66 -8.54
C THR A 20 -2.19 7.62 -7.51
N TYR A 21 -3.02 8.52 -6.96
CA TYR A 21 -2.57 9.49 -5.95
C TYR A 21 -1.84 8.80 -4.79
N CYS A 22 -2.47 7.80 -4.20
CA CYS A 22 -1.90 7.09 -3.05
C CYS A 22 -0.70 6.22 -3.47
N CYS A 23 -0.75 5.59 -4.64
CA CYS A 23 0.39 4.79 -5.13
C CYS A 23 1.65 5.62 -5.33
N VAL A 24 1.57 6.77 -5.99
CA VAL A 24 2.75 7.62 -6.23
C VAL A 24 3.24 8.28 -4.95
N ALA A 25 2.34 8.72 -4.06
CA ALA A 25 2.71 9.35 -2.80
C ALA A 25 3.45 8.37 -1.88
N HIS A 26 2.90 7.19 -1.63
CA HIS A 26 3.50 6.20 -0.73
C HIS A 26 4.65 5.44 -1.38
N GLY A 27 4.61 5.21 -2.68
CA GLY A 27 5.74 4.68 -3.44
C GLY A 27 6.97 5.61 -3.39
N SER A 28 6.75 6.93 -3.44
CA SER A 28 7.84 7.91 -3.25
C SER A 28 8.47 7.83 -1.86
N VAL A 29 7.67 7.67 -0.81
CA VAL A 29 8.19 7.53 0.56
C VAL A 29 9.03 6.25 0.69
N LEU A 30 8.55 5.12 0.14
CA LEU A 30 9.30 3.87 0.14
C LEU A 30 10.64 4.01 -0.59
N LEU A 31 10.65 4.68 -1.73
CA LEU A 31 11.87 4.92 -2.51
C LEU A 31 12.83 5.86 -1.75
N GLU A 32 12.36 7.04 -1.36
CA GLU A 32 13.20 8.13 -0.86
C GLU A 32 13.73 7.88 0.56
N ARG A 33 12.93 7.25 1.42
CA ARG A 33 13.31 7.04 2.83
C ARG A 33 13.91 5.67 3.12
N PHE A 34 13.59 4.67 2.31
CA PHE A 34 13.95 3.29 2.59
C PHE A 34 14.76 2.63 1.47
N ASP A 35 14.99 3.36 0.37
CA ASP A 35 15.64 2.82 -0.83
C ASP A 35 15.02 1.47 -1.25
N ALA A 36 13.70 1.38 -1.09
CA ALA A 36 12.97 0.14 -1.34
C ALA A 36 12.81 -0.11 -2.84
N PRO A 37 12.84 -1.39 -3.28
CA PRO A 37 12.66 -1.75 -4.68
C PRO A 37 11.17 -1.68 -5.07
N VAL A 38 10.61 -0.47 -5.12
CA VAL A 38 9.17 -0.20 -5.24
C VAL A 38 8.55 -0.92 -6.43
N ARG A 39 9.21 -0.88 -7.60
CA ARG A 39 8.70 -1.60 -8.77
C ARG A 39 8.55 -3.09 -8.51
N GLN A 40 9.57 -3.70 -7.90
CA GLN A 40 9.55 -5.13 -7.59
C GLN A 40 8.46 -5.47 -6.54
N ILE A 41 8.31 -4.61 -5.53
CA ILE A 41 7.25 -4.75 -4.50
C ILE A 41 5.87 -4.78 -5.15
N VAL A 42 5.64 -3.94 -6.13
CA VAL A 42 4.33 -3.84 -6.83
C VAL A 42 4.11 -4.98 -7.80
N VAL A 43 5.14 -5.37 -8.56
CA VAL A 43 5.02 -6.40 -9.61
C VAL A 43 5.06 -7.81 -9.04
N ASP A 44 6.01 -8.08 -8.13
CA ASP A 44 6.18 -9.37 -7.47
C ASP A 44 6.87 -9.18 -6.11
N ARG A 45 6.07 -8.93 -5.08
CA ARG A 45 6.58 -8.67 -3.74
C ARG A 45 7.33 -9.85 -3.12
N THR A 46 7.08 -11.07 -3.58
CA THR A 46 7.79 -12.25 -3.07
C THR A 46 9.25 -12.29 -3.50
N ALA A 47 9.58 -11.65 -4.63
CA ALA A 47 10.94 -11.52 -5.14
C ALA A 47 11.61 -10.17 -4.74
N ALA A 48 10.94 -9.34 -3.93
CA ALA A 48 11.41 -7.99 -3.57
C ALA A 48 12.33 -7.96 -2.33
N GLY A 49 12.67 -9.10 -1.75
CA GLY A 49 13.51 -9.17 -0.55
C GLY A 49 12.80 -8.72 0.74
N LEU A 50 11.46 -8.75 0.74
CA LEU A 50 10.65 -8.48 1.93
C LEU A 50 10.71 -9.67 2.90
N ASP A 51 10.64 -9.39 4.19
CA ASP A 51 10.54 -10.44 5.20
C ASP A 51 9.11 -11.01 5.30
N GLU A 52 8.96 -12.12 6.02
CA GLU A 52 7.66 -12.78 6.18
C GLU A 52 6.61 -11.91 6.85
N ILE A 53 7.02 -11.02 7.76
CA ILE A 53 6.12 -10.07 8.43
C ILE A 53 5.62 -9.03 7.43
N ASP A 54 6.52 -8.48 6.61
CA ASP A 54 6.16 -7.51 5.56
C ASP A 54 5.12 -8.09 4.61
N LEU A 55 5.34 -9.33 4.15
CA LEU A 55 4.42 -10.03 3.26
C LEU A 55 3.05 -10.25 3.93
N ALA A 56 3.04 -10.74 5.17
CA ALA A 56 1.81 -11.00 5.92
C ALA A 56 1.03 -9.69 6.19
N VAL A 57 1.71 -8.59 6.47
CA VAL A 57 1.11 -7.26 6.64
C VAL A 57 0.44 -6.78 5.35
N MET A 58 1.10 -6.94 4.21
CA MET A 58 0.54 -6.58 2.90
C MET A 58 -0.66 -7.45 2.54
N ASP A 59 -0.59 -8.75 2.81
CA ASP A 59 -1.68 -9.70 2.55
C ASP A 59 -2.93 -9.35 3.37
N LEU A 60 -2.77 -9.06 4.67
CA LEU A 60 -3.89 -8.63 5.51
C LEU A 60 -4.48 -7.30 5.03
N ALA A 61 -3.63 -6.33 4.67
CA ALA A 61 -4.10 -5.04 4.17
C ALA A 61 -4.96 -5.20 2.91
N GLU A 62 -4.54 -6.02 1.95
CA GLU A 62 -5.33 -6.35 0.75
C GLU A 62 -6.62 -7.08 1.10
N ARG A 63 -6.58 -8.03 2.03
CA ARG A 63 -7.77 -8.75 2.48
C ARG A 63 -8.83 -7.82 3.06
N VAL A 64 -8.41 -6.84 3.87
CA VAL A 64 -9.31 -5.82 4.43
C VAL A 64 -9.97 -4.99 3.33
N VAL A 65 -9.23 -4.64 2.29
CA VAL A 65 -9.76 -3.87 1.15
C VAL A 65 -10.75 -4.69 0.32
N ASP A 66 -10.39 -5.94 0.03
CA ASP A 66 -11.16 -6.78 -0.87
C ASP A 66 -12.48 -7.25 -0.25
N ASP A 67 -12.45 -7.72 1.00
CA ASP A 67 -13.62 -8.22 1.72
C ASP A 67 -13.36 -8.25 3.24
N ALA A 68 -13.44 -7.10 3.89
CA ALA A 68 -13.22 -6.98 5.32
C ALA A 68 -14.16 -7.86 6.16
N ALA A 69 -15.39 -8.08 5.68
CA ALA A 69 -16.38 -8.89 6.40
C ALA A 69 -16.01 -10.38 6.47
N SER A 70 -15.15 -10.85 5.56
CA SER A 70 -14.69 -12.24 5.53
C SER A 70 -13.37 -12.47 6.28
N VAL A 71 -12.75 -11.42 6.84
CA VAL A 71 -11.54 -11.58 7.67
C VAL A 71 -11.88 -12.40 8.90
N ALA A 72 -11.15 -13.49 9.09
CA ALA A 72 -11.34 -14.43 10.19
C ALA A 72 -10.03 -14.66 10.96
N ASP A 73 -10.10 -15.41 12.04
CA ASP A 73 -8.88 -15.74 12.83
C ASP A 73 -7.80 -16.40 11.99
N GLU A 74 -8.17 -17.20 11.01
CA GLU A 74 -7.25 -17.85 10.07
C GLU A 74 -6.40 -16.87 9.26
N ASP A 75 -6.95 -15.67 8.95
CA ASP A 75 -6.24 -14.60 8.26
C ASP A 75 -5.28 -13.84 9.19
N LEU A 76 -5.57 -13.83 10.50
CA LEU A 76 -4.78 -13.12 11.52
C LEU A 76 -3.69 -14.01 12.13
N GLU A 77 -3.91 -15.32 12.16
CA GLU A 77 -2.98 -16.28 12.78
C GLU A 77 -1.55 -16.23 12.21
N PRO A 78 -1.34 -16.05 10.89
CA PRO A 78 0.03 -15.89 10.37
C PRO A 78 0.78 -14.71 11.01
N LEU A 79 0.11 -13.57 11.26
CA LEU A 79 0.73 -12.42 11.89
C LEU A 79 1.05 -12.69 13.36
N ARG A 80 0.13 -13.35 14.09
CA ARG A 80 0.36 -13.76 15.48
C ARG A 80 1.55 -14.73 15.59
N SER A 81 1.60 -15.70 14.71
CA SER A 81 2.70 -16.70 14.66
C SER A 81 4.05 -16.05 14.36
N LEU A 82 4.06 -14.95 13.62
CA LEU A 82 5.26 -14.14 13.36
C LEU A 82 5.59 -13.16 14.50
N GLY A 83 4.79 -13.15 15.57
CA GLY A 83 5.06 -12.39 16.79
C GLY A 83 4.41 -11.01 16.86
N LEU A 84 3.50 -10.66 15.95
CA LEU A 84 2.75 -9.40 16.05
C LEU A 84 1.73 -9.48 17.18
N SER A 85 1.66 -8.40 17.94
CA SER A 85 0.61 -8.21 18.96
C SER A 85 -0.75 -7.89 18.31
N GLU A 86 -1.84 -8.08 19.04
CA GLU A 86 -3.18 -7.69 18.57
C GLU A 86 -3.26 -6.19 18.23
N ALA A 87 -2.52 -5.35 18.95
CA ALA A 87 -2.44 -3.91 18.65
C ALA A 87 -1.76 -3.64 17.29
N GLU A 88 -0.68 -4.34 16.98
CA GLU A 88 0.01 -4.21 15.69
C GLU A 88 -0.83 -4.75 14.54
N ILE A 89 -1.57 -5.84 14.76
CA ILE A 89 -2.53 -6.35 13.77
C ILE A 89 -3.65 -5.33 13.54
N MET A 90 -4.18 -4.71 14.60
CA MET A 90 -5.18 -3.66 14.50
C MET A 90 -4.63 -2.44 13.75
N ASP A 91 -3.36 -2.08 13.92
CA ASP A 91 -2.72 -1.00 13.14
C ASP A 91 -2.77 -1.27 11.64
N VAL A 92 -2.59 -2.52 11.20
CA VAL A 92 -2.70 -2.90 9.78
C VAL A 92 -4.13 -2.70 9.28
N VAL A 93 -5.12 -3.17 10.05
CA VAL A 93 -6.54 -3.00 9.70
C VAL A 93 -6.91 -1.52 9.61
N LEU A 94 -6.47 -0.71 10.57
CA LEU A 94 -6.71 0.74 10.58
C LEU A 94 -6.04 1.44 9.40
N ALA A 95 -4.79 1.09 9.09
CA ALA A 95 -4.07 1.65 7.95
C ALA A 95 -4.79 1.36 6.62
N ALA A 96 -5.20 0.11 6.40
CA ALA A 96 -5.95 -0.28 5.20
C ALA A 96 -7.31 0.44 5.14
N SER A 97 -8.05 0.51 6.23
CA SER A 97 -9.36 1.18 6.30
C SER A 97 -9.26 2.68 6.07
N ALA A 98 -8.26 3.33 6.69
CA ALA A 98 -8.00 4.76 6.46
C ALA A 98 -7.64 5.03 5.00
N ARG A 99 -6.89 4.13 4.37
CA ARG A 99 -6.53 4.27 2.95
C ARG A 99 -7.76 4.12 2.06
N CYS A 100 -8.67 3.22 2.37
CA CYS A 100 -9.96 3.14 1.67
C CYS A 100 -10.71 4.47 1.72
N PHE A 101 -10.80 5.07 2.91
CA PHE A 101 -11.45 6.38 3.08
C PHE A 101 -10.76 7.46 2.25
N PHE A 102 -9.45 7.65 2.41
CA PHE A 102 -8.71 8.71 1.71
C PHE A 102 -8.69 8.52 0.20
N SER A 103 -8.35 7.33 -0.28
CA SER A 103 -8.26 7.05 -1.71
C SER A 103 -9.61 7.28 -2.42
N LYS A 104 -10.68 6.75 -1.85
CA LYS A 104 -12.02 6.92 -2.43
C LYS A 104 -12.50 8.38 -2.36
N THR A 105 -12.17 9.10 -1.30
CA THR A 105 -12.50 10.52 -1.17
C THR A 105 -11.78 11.33 -2.24
N LEU A 106 -10.47 11.17 -2.39
CA LEU A 106 -9.68 11.90 -3.38
C LEU A 106 -10.15 11.58 -4.81
N ASP A 107 -10.24 10.30 -5.13
CA ASP A 107 -10.65 9.88 -6.46
C ASP A 107 -12.10 10.25 -6.79
N GLY A 108 -13.00 10.07 -5.83
CA GLY A 108 -14.42 10.44 -6.00
C GLY A 108 -14.66 11.95 -6.11
N ALA A 109 -13.84 12.75 -5.45
CA ALA A 109 -13.88 14.21 -5.55
C ALA A 109 -13.16 14.76 -6.80
N GLY A 110 -12.50 13.91 -7.59
CA GLY A 110 -11.86 14.31 -8.83
C GLY A 110 -10.44 14.84 -8.68
N PHE A 111 -9.80 14.66 -7.51
CA PHE A 111 -8.41 15.08 -7.31
C PHE A 111 -7.45 14.19 -8.11
N LEU A 112 -6.45 14.83 -8.70
CA LEU A 112 -5.33 14.16 -9.36
C LEU A 112 -4.08 14.25 -8.49
N ALA A 113 -3.18 13.29 -8.63
CA ALA A 113 -1.86 13.35 -8.00
C ALA A 113 -1.10 14.58 -8.52
N ASP A 114 -0.31 15.20 -7.63
CA ASP A 114 0.46 16.40 -7.95
C ASP A 114 1.41 16.18 -9.13
N ALA A 115 1.53 17.20 -10.00
CA ALA A 115 2.40 17.15 -11.19
C ALA A 115 3.86 16.79 -10.87
N ARG A 116 4.35 17.11 -9.66
CA ARG A 116 5.71 16.76 -9.21
C ARG A 116 6.01 15.27 -9.30
N PHE A 117 5.01 14.41 -9.15
CA PHE A 117 5.18 12.96 -9.25
C PHE A 117 5.53 12.47 -10.65
N ARG A 118 5.37 13.33 -11.68
CA ARG A 118 5.84 13.01 -13.04
C ARG A 118 7.37 12.91 -13.14
N GLU A 119 8.09 13.45 -12.15
CA GLU A 119 9.55 13.36 -12.05
C GLU A 119 10.06 12.00 -11.53
N LEU A 120 9.16 11.13 -11.06
CA LEU A 120 9.53 9.77 -10.68
C LEU A 120 10.09 9.00 -11.88
N PRO A 121 11.00 8.02 -11.65
CA PRO A 121 11.50 7.16 -12.72
C PRO A 121 10.36 6.54 -13.54
N GLU A 122 10.53 6.49 -14.86
CA GLU A 122 9.50 6.00 -15.78
C GLU A 122 9.04 4.58 -15.43
N GLU A 123 9.98 3.70 -15.07
CA GLU A 123 9.66 2.35 -14.64
C GLU A 123 8.77 2.28 -13.37
N LEU A 124 8.80 3.31 -12.51
CA LEU A 124 7.88 3.42 -11.38
C LEU A 124 6.52 3.95 -11.82
N LEU A 125 6.48 4.94 -12.68
CA LEU A 125 5.22 5.47 -13.22
C LEU A 125 4.40 4.40 -13.93
N GLU A 126 5.06 3.51 -14.68
CA GLU A 126 4.41 2.37 -15.35
C GLU A 126 3.59 1.49 -14.39
N VAL A 127 4.05 1.31 -13.16
CA VAL A 127 3.41 0.43 -12.17
C VAL A 127 2.58 1.15 -11.11
N LEU A 128 2.80 2.47 -10.92
CA LEU A 128 2.12 3.27 -9.90
C LEU A 128 0.93 4.06 -10.43
N VAL A 129 0.89 4.37 -11.73
CA VAL A 129 -0.25 5.03 -12.36
C VAL A 129 -1.28 3.97 -12.74
N VAL A 130 -2.12 3.62 -11.77
CA VAL A 130 -3.05 2.48 -11.86
C VAL A 130 -4.51 2.88 -12.08
N GLY A 131 -4.81 4.16 -11.98
CA GLY A 131 -6.16 4.71 -12.12
C GLY A 131 -6.14 6.01 -12.92
N LYS A 132 -6.43 7.13 -12.24
CA LYS A 132 -6.38 8.45 -12.86
C LYS A 132 -4.96 8.84 -13.28
N PRO A 133 -4.80 9.72 -14.27
CA PRO A 133 -3.48 10.27 -14.62
C PRO A 133 -2.96 11.20 -13.52
N ILE A 134 -1.65 11.45 -13.52
CA ILE A 134 -1.04 12.52 -12.73
C ILE A 134 -1.39 13.86 -13.39
N ALA A 135 -1.58 14.91 -12.58
CA ALA A 135 -1.86 16.25 -13.08
C ALA A 135 -0.77 16.75 -14.05
N GLU A 136 -1.15 17.52 -15.04
CA GLU A 136 -0.19 18.06 -16.02
C GLU A 136 0.60 19.25 -15.47
N SER A 137 0.00 19.99 -14.53
CA SER A 137 0.62 21.16 -13.89
C SER A 137 0.07 21.37 -12.48
#